data_c7097a74d3f537e69e1cc7c43bfd20eb
#
_entry.id   c7097a74d3f537e69e1cc7c43bfd20eb
#
_cell.length_a   1.000
_cell.length_b   1.000
_cell.length_c   1.000
_cell.angle_alpha   90.00
_cell.angle_beta   90.00
_cell.angle_gamma   90.00
#
_symmetry.space_group_name_H-M   'P 1'
#
loop_
_entity.id
_entity.type
_entity.pdbx_description
1 polymer ?
#
loop_
_entity_poly.entity_id
_entity_poly.type
_entity_poly.pdbx_seq_one_letter_code
_entity_poly.pdbx_strand_id
1 'polypeptide(L)'
;MGISSSAPWLKYYDSTPAHLDYPKKTVYEMVRAAADKYPKNIAYEFMGKKTTFAEFMERIDRTAKAFLAMGIGRGDRVTICMPNCPQALDSFYALNRIGAVSNMILPLSAASEIKFYLDFSKSRAILTLDQFYGKVASVLPELENK
;
A
#
# COMPACT_ATOMS: atom_id res chain seq x y z
N MET A 1 0.29 -4.82 22.92
CA MET A 1 -0.50 -5.79 23.70
C MET A 1 0.23 -7.12 23.63
N GLY A 2 0.69 -7.65 24.79
CA GLY A 2 1.31 -8.97 24.83
C GLY A 2 0.25 -10.07 24.71
N ILE A 3 0.57 -11.12 23.97
CA ILE A 3 -0.28 -12.32 23.91
C ILE A 3 -0.24 -12.95 25.30
N SER A 4 -1.41 -13.17 25.90
CA SER A 4 -1.47 -13.85 27.21
C SER A 4 -0.88 -15.25 27.08
N SER A 5 -0.05 -15.66 28.06
CA SER A 5 0.52 -17.01 28.12
C SER A 5 -0.54 -18.13 28.20
N SER A 6 -1.81 -17.74 28.40
CA SER A 6 -2.97 -18.64 28.45
C SER A 6 -3.71 -18.75 27.10
N ALA A 7 -3.21 -18.17 26.02
CA ALA A 7 -3.86 -18.22 24.73
C ALA A 7 -3.94 -19.67 24.20
N PRO A 8 -5.15 -20.20 23.90
CA PRO A 8 -5.36 -21.63 23.63
C PRO A 8 -4.66 -22.14 22.35
N TRP A 9 -4.30 -21.25 21.44
CA TRP A 9 -3.60 -21.60 20.20
C TRP A 9 -2.09 -21.85 20.41
N LEU A 10 -1.47 -21.36 21.50
CA LEU A 10 -0.02 -21.53 21.75
C LEU A 10 0.40 -23.00 21.85
N LYS A 11 -0.51 -23.88 22.27
CA LYS A 11 -0.23 -25.33 22.31
C LYS A 11 0.04 -25.97 20.94
N TYR A 12 -0.25 -25.27 19.84
CA TYR A 12 -0.03 -25.74 18.47
C TYR A 12 1.20 -25.09 17.80
N TYR A 13 1.96 -24.29 18.56
CA TYR A 13 3.09 -23.54 17.99
C TYR A 13 4.36 -24.38 17.81
N ASP A 14 4.46 -25.54 18.52
CA ASP A 14 5.63 -26.42 18.52
C ASP A 14 6.94 -25.63 18.70
N SER A 15 7.78 -25.59 17.66
CA SER A 15 9.03 -24.83 17.62
C SER A 15 8.87 -23.36 17.22
N THR A 16 7.66 -22.93 16.86
CA THR A 16 7.41 -21.54 16.45
C THR A 16 7.37 -20.62 17.69
N PRO A 17 8.18 -19.56 17.74
CA PRO A 17 8.15 -18.62 18.87
C PRO A 17 6.79 -17.94 19.01
N ALA A 18 6.26 -17.89 20.24
CA ALA A 18 5.02 -17.18 20.54
C ALA A 18 5.15 -15.66 20.37
N HIS A 19 6.37 -15.15 20.46
CA HIS A 19 6.70 -13.73 20.27
C HIS A 19 7.88 -13.62 19.31
N LEU A 20 7.78 -12.66 18.40
CA LEU A 20 8.84 -12.33 17.45
C LEU A 20 9.34 -10.91 17.73
N ASP A 21 10.65 -10.72 17.63
CA ASP A 21 11.25 -9.39 17.68
C ASP A 21 11.10 -8.73 16.30
N TYR A 22 10.23 -7.74 16.24
CA TYR A 22 10.00 -6.98 15.01
C TYR A 22 10.95 -5.77 14.93
N PRO A 23 11.61 -5.54 13.80
CA PRO A 23 12.43 -4.35 13.63
C PRO A 23 11.56 -3.08 13.70
N LYS A 24 12.04 -2.06 14.40
CA LYS A 24 11.38 -0.73 14.42
C LYS A 24 11.65 0.02 13.12
N LYS A 25 11.09 -0.48 12.02
CA LYS A 25 11.25 0.05 10.66
C LYS A 25 9.91 0.14 9.97
N THR A 26 9.77 1.11 9.07
CA THR A 26 8.65 1.17 8.14
C THR A 26 8.78 0.07 7.08
N VAL A 27 7.66 -0.26 6.42
CA VAL A 27 7.66 -1.23 5.32
C VAL A 27 8.57 -0.75 4.17
N TYR A 28 8.61 0.56 3.91
CA TYR A 28 9.56 1.14 2.95
C TYR A 28 11.02 0.91 3.34
N GLU A 29 11.39 1.13 4.60
CA GLU A 29 12.76 0.90 5.08
C GLU A 29 13.17 -0.57 5.00
N MET A 30 12.23 -1.50 5.14
CA MET A 30 12.49 -2.92 4.97
C MET A 30 12.80 -3.28 3.50
N VAL A 31 11.99 -2.80 2.56
CA VAL A 31 12.24 -3.06 1.13
C VAL A 31 13.51 -2.33 0.66
N ARG A 32 13.77 -1.13 1.17
CA ARG A 32 15.01 -0.40 0.89
C ARG A 32 16.24 -1.17 1.33
N ALA A 33 16.25 -1.71 2.54
CA ALA A 33 17.36 -2.53 3.03
C ALA A 33 17.59 -3.79 2.17
N ALA A 34 16.53 -4.42 1.68
CA ALA A 34 16.63 -5.54 0.74
C ALA A 34 17.22 -5.09 -0.60
N ALA A 35 16.79 -3.94 -1.12
CA ALA A 35 17.29 -3.37 -2.37
C ALA A 35 18.77 -2.98 -2.30
N ASP A 36 19.20 -2.40 -1.18
CA ASP A 36 20.59 -2.02 -0.95
C ASP A 36 21.50 -3.28 -0.90
N LYS A 37 20.99 -4.39 -0.36
CA LYS A 37 21.73 -5.65 -0.27
C LYS A 37 21.72 -6.44 -1.59
N TYR A 38 20.61 -6.40 -2.33
CA TYR A 38 20.39 -7.25 -3.52
C TYR A 38 19.85 -6.45 -4.72
N PRO A 39 20.51 -5.36 -5.17
CA PRO A 39 19.95 -4.43 -6.16
C PRO A 39 19.63 -5.08 -7.51
N LYS A 40 20.39 -6.10 -7.89
CA LYS A 40 20.24 -6.81 -9.18
C LYS A 40 19.25 -7.98 -9.13
N ASN A 41 18.82 -8.40 -7.94
CA ASN A 41 17.85 -9.48 -7.82
C ASN A 41 16.47 -8.99 -8.27
N ILE A 42 15.63 -9.93 -8.74
CA ILE A 42 14.28 -9.64 -9.16
C ILE A 42 13.43 -9.36 -7.92
N ALA A 43 12.83 -8.16 -7.87
CA ALA A 43 11.89 -7.76 -6.83
C ALA A 43 10.51 -8.34 -7.08
N TYR A 44 10.06 -8.30 -8.34
CA TYR A 44 8.79 -8.91 -8.77
C TYR A 44 8.80 -9.18 -10.29
N GLU A 45 7.86 -10.01 -10.71
CA GLU A 45 7.54 -10.26 -12.10
C GLU A 45 6.06 -9.99 -12.33
N PHE A 46 5.72 -9.30 -13.41
CA PHE A 46 4.35 -9.02 -13.80
C PHE A 46 4.19 -9.17 -15.31
N MET A 47 3.28 -10.06 -15.74
CA MET A 47 3.00 -10.35 -17.16
C MET A 47 4.28 -10.65 -17.96
N GLY A 48 5.19 -11.45 -17.39
CA GLY A 48 6.47 -11.83 -18.01
C GLY A 48 7.58 -10.78 -17.92
N LYS A 49 7.28 -9.57 -17.45
CA LYS A 49 8.30 -8.52 -17.25
C LYS A 49 8.86 -8.59 -15.83
N LYS A 50 10.17 -8.83 -15.75
CA LYS A 50 10.93 -8.82 -14.48
C LYS A 50 11.37 -7.41 -14.15
N THR A 51 11.29 -7.04 -12.87
CA THR A 51 11.76 -5.75 -12.35
C THR A 51 12.73 -6.04 -11.21
N THR A 52 13.93 -5.48 -11.28
CA THR A 52 14.93 -5.60 -10.22
C THR A 52 14.63 -4.73 -9.03
N PHE A 53 15.26 -4.99 -7.87
CA PHE A 53 15.10 -4.12 -6.71
C PHE A 53 15.59 -2.69 -6.99
N ALA A 54 16.66 -2.50 -7.75
CA ALA A 54 17.14 -1.17 -8.13
C ALA A 54 16.08 -0.38 -8.92
N GLU A 55 15.54 -0.98 -10.00
CA GLU A 55 14.47 -0.39 -10.81
C GLU A 55 13.20 -0.12 -9.99
N PHE A 56 12.85 -1.03 -9.08
CA PHE A 56 11.71 -0.87 -8.20
C PHE A 56 11.88 0.35 -7.29
N MET A 57 13.05 0.51 -6.67
CA MET A 57 13.34 1.68 -5.83
C MET A 57 13.28 3.00 -6.60
N GLU A 58 13.78 3.05 -7.83
CA GLU A 58 13.67 4.23 -8.70
C GLU A 58 12.20 4.58 -9.00
N ARG A 59 11.35 3.57 -9.25
CA ARG A 59 9.92 3.76 -9.48
C ARG A 59 9.23 4.29 -8.23
N ILE A 60 9.51 3.71 -7.06
CA ILE A 60 8.98 4.19 -5.77
C ILE A 60 9.39 5.65 -5.54
N ASP A 61 10.65 5.99 -5.76
CA ASP A 61 11.18 7.33 -5.53
C ASP A 61 10.54 8.37 -6.46
N ARG A 62 10.34 8.03 -7.73
CA ARG A 62 9.64 8.87 -8.70
C ARG A 62 8.17 9.07 -8.32
N THR A 63 7.49 7.99 -7.94
CA THR A 63 6.07 8.03 -7.52
C THR A 63 5.90 8.85 -6.23
N ALA A 64 6.82 8.73 -5.28
CA ALA A 64 6.82 9.52 -4.05
C ALA A 64 6.96 11.02 -4.33
N LYS A 65 7.87 11.39 -5.25
CA LYS A 65 8.02 12.79 -5.69
C LYS A 65 6.76 13.33 -6.35
N ALA A 66 6.08 12.50 -7.15
CA ALA A 66 4.81 12.90 -7.78
C ALA A 66 3.73 13.16 -6.73
N PHE A 67 3.57 12.29 -5.72
CA PHE A 67 2.64 12.53 -4.62
C PHE A 67 2.94 13.81 -3.86
N LEU A 68 4.21 14.07 -3.54
CA LEU A 68 4.60 15.32 -2.87
C LEU A 68 4.27 16.55 -3.73
N ALA A 69 4.51 16.48 -5.05
CA ALA A 69 4.16 17.56 -5.98
C ALA A 69 2.63 17.82 -6.07
N MET A 70 1.83 16.78 -5.85
CA MET A 70 0.36 16.88 -5.74
C MET A 70 -0.11 17.35 -4.35
N GLY A 71 0.80 17.67 -3.44
CA GLY A 71 0.50 18.10 -2.08
C GLY A 71 0.13 16.99 -1.12
N ILE A 72 0.34 15.72 -1.48
CA ILE A 72 0.15 14.57 -0.58
C ILE A 72 1.38 14.43 0.30
N GLY A 73 1.19 14.35 1.61
CA GLY A 73 2.28 14.28 2.57
C GLY A 73 1.97 13.40 3.79
N ARG A 74 2.76 13.58 4.82
CA ARG A 74 2.67 12.80 6.06
C ARG A 74 1.29 12.90 6.70
N GLY A 75 0.68 11.74 6.99
CA GLY A 75 -0.62 11.64 7.62
C GLY A 75 -1.81 11.71 6.65
N ASP A 76 -1.60 12.16 5.40
CA ASP A 76 -2.65 12.09 4.37
C ASP A 76 -2.99 10.62 4.08
N ARG A 77 -4.25 10.39 3.78
CA ARG A 77 -4.75 9.07 3.37
C ARG A 77 -5.06 9.09 1.88
N VAL A 78 -4.55 8.08 1.18
CA VAL A 78 -4.78 7.90 -0.26
C VAL A 78 -5.34 6.52 -0.50
N THR A 79 -6.49 6.45 -1.15
CA THR A 79 -7.10 5.19 -1.55
C THR A 79 -6.46 4.67 -2.84
N ILE A 80 -6.06 3.41 -2.84
CA ILE A 80 -5.58 2.68 -4.02
C ILE A 80 -6.65 1.66 -4.40
N CYS A 81 -7.41 1.99 -5.43
CA CYS A 81 -8.51 1.18 -5.99
C CYS A 81 -8.06 0.55 -7.31
N MET A 82 -7.09 -0.34 -7.22
CA MET A 82 -6.45 -1.00 -8.36
C MET A 82 -6.28 -2.50 -8.12
N PRO A 83 -6.25 -3.33 -9.18
CA PRO A 83 -5.84 -4.73 -9.05
C PRO A 83 -4.37 -4.82 -8.66
N ASN A 84 -3.90 -6.04 -8.38
CA ASN A 84 -2.49 -6.31 -8.13
C ASN A 84 -1.68 -6.03 -9.41
N CYS A 85 -1.08 -4.87 -9.48
CA CYS A 85 -0.27 -4.41 -10.61
C CYS A 85 0.93 -3.60 -10.11
N PRO A 86 1.96 -3.40 -10.94
CA PRO A 86 3.15 -2.63 -10.56
C PRO A 86 2.83 -1.24 -10.03
N GLN A 87 1.85 -0.55 -10.61
CA GLN A 87 1.46 0.81 -10.21
C GLN A 87 0.87 0.85 -8.80
N ALA A 88 0.07 -0.16 -8.43
CA ALA A 88 -0.45 -0.29 -7.06
C ALA A 88 0.69 -0.50 -6.06
N LEU A 89 1.66 -1.35 -6.43
CA LEU A 89 2.83 -1.65 -5.60
C LEU A 89 3.73 -0.42 -5.43
N ASP A 90 4.07 0.26 -6.53
CA ASP A 90 4.86 1.49 -6.53
C ASP A 90 4.20 2.56 -5.63
N SER A 91 2.87 2.73 -5.76
CA SER A 91 2.10 3.71 -5.00
C SER A 91 2.06 3.38 -3.50
N PHE A 92 1.86 2.11 -3.15
CA PHE A 92 1.86 1.66 -1.77
C PHE A 92 3.17 2.01 -1.04
N TYR A 93 4.30 1.64 -1.62
CA TYR A 93 5.61 1.93 -1.02
C TYR A 93 5.98 3.42 -1.09
N ALA A 94 5.55 4.13 -2.14
CA ALA A 94 5.76 5.58 -2.26
C ALA A 94 5.03 6.36 -1.17
N LEU A 95 3.76 6.03 -0.90
CA LEU A 95 2.99 6.62 0.20
C LEU A 95 3.62 6.32 1.55
N ASN A 96 4.03 5.07 1.78
CA ASN A 96 4.72 4.70 3.01
C ASN A 96 6.03 5.49 3.20
N ARG A 97 6.80 5.70 2.13
CA ARG A 97 8.03 6.49 2.14
C ARG A 97 7.82 7.93 2.60
N ILE A 98 6.75 8.59 2.17
CA ILE A 98 6.44 9.97 2.54
C ILE A 98 5.63 10.10 3.82
N GLY A 99 5.35 8.98 4.50
CA GLY A 99 4.57 8.94 5.74
C GLY A 99 3.07 9.14 5.56
N ALA A 100 2.57 8.98 4.33
CA ALA A 100 1.15 8.92 4.04
C ALA A 100 0.60 7.50 4.28
N VAL A 101 -0.71 7.38 4.39
CA VAL A 101 -1.43 6.13 4.64
C VAL A 101 -2.06 5.65 3.34
N SER A 102 -1.74 4.43 2.93
CA SER A 102 -2.41 3.77 1.80
C SER A 102 -3.62 3.00 2.28
N ASN A 103 -4.80 3.34 1.75
CA ASN A 103 -6.05 2.62 1.94
C ASN A 103 -6.29 1.74 0.70
N MET A 104 -6.05 0.43 0.83
CA MET A 104 -6.16 -0.51 -0.30
C MET A 104 -7.58 -1.06 -0.37
N ILE A 105 -8.25 -0.87 -1.50
CA ILE A 105 -9.60 -1.40 -1.75
C ILE A 105 -9.67 -2.16 -3.07
N LEU A 106 -10.65 -3.05 -3.18
CA LEU A 106 -10.85 -3.83 -4.39
C LEU A 106 -11.50 -2.98 -5.51
N PRO A 107 -10.96 -2.97 -6.73
CA PRO A 107 -11.54 -2.21 -7.84
C PRO A 107 -12.87 -2.76 -8.34
N LEU A 108 -13.20 -4.01 -7.98
CA LEU A 108 -14.46 -4.66 -8.32
C LEU A 108 -15.59 -4.37 -7.31
N SER A 109 -15.29 -3.68 -6.21
CA SER A 109 -16.31 -3.25 -5.24
C SER A 109 -17.43 -2.45 -5.91
N ALA A 110 -18.63 -2.53 -5.35
CA ALA A 110 -19.76 -1.72 -5.79
C ALA A 110 -19.49 -0.22 -5.58
N ALA A 111 -20.13 0.64 -6.35
CA ALA A 111 -19.96 2.09 -6.22
C ALA A 111 -20.26 2.59 -4.79
N SER A 112 -21.32 2.06 -4.16
CA SER A 112 -21.67 2.38 -2.77
C SER A 112 -20.60 1.97 -1.75
N GLU A 113 -19.91 0.84 -1.97
CA GLU A 113 -18.80 0.40 -1.12
C GLU A 113 -17.58 1.31 -1.32
N ILE A 114 -17.27 1.70 -2.56
CA ILE A 114 -16.19 2.65 -2.84
C ILE A 114 -16.46 3.98 -2.14
N LYS A 115 -17.68 4.49 -2.24
CA LYS A 115 -18.11 5.69 -1.51
C LYS A 115 -17.88 5.54 0.00
N PHE A 116 -18.39 4.45 0.57
CA PHE A 116 -18.20 4.16 1.99
C PHE A 116 -16.73 4.16 2.40
N TYR A 117 -15.86 3.47 1.64
CA TYR A 117 -14.44 3.41 1.98
C TYR A 117 -13.75 4.78 1.89
N LEU A 118 -14.11 5.61 0.92
CA LEU A 118 -13.58 6.96 0.77
C LEU A 118 -14.00 7.88 1.93
N ASP A 119 -15.28 7.88 2.29
CA ASP A 119 -15.80 8.68 3.41
C ASP A 119 -15.23 8.19 4.75
N PHE A 120 -15.25 6.86 5.00
CA PHE A 120 -14.74 6.28 6.23
C PHE A 120 -13.24 6.52 6.42
N SER A 121 -12.45 6.33 5.38
CA SER A 121 -11.00 6.58 5.44
C SER A 121 -10.66 8.07 5.42
N LYS A 122 -11.59 8.94 5.04
CA LYS A 122 -11.35 10.37 4.77
C LYS A 122 -10.16 10.53 3.80
N SER A 123 -10.15 9.75 2.73
CA SER A 123 -9.08 9.77 1.76
C SER A 123 -9.06 11.10 1.00
N ARG A 124 -7.89 11.71 0.93
CA ARG A 124 -7.64 12.97 0.22
C ARG A 124 -7.53 12.77 -1.29
N ALA A 125 -7.16 11.58 -1.72
CA ALA A 125 -7.04 11.21 -3.13
C ALA A 125 -7.39 9.74 -3.33
N ILE A 126 -7.74 9.37 -4.55
CA ILE A 126 -7.92 8.00 -5.01
C ILE A 126 -7.14 7.75 -6.29
N LEU A 127 -6.39 6.65 -6.33
CA LEU A 127 -5.78 6.11 -7.55
C LEU A 127 -6.61 4.95 -8.06
N THR A 128 -6.90 4.97 -9.35
CA THR A 128 -7.60 3.89 -10.03
C THR A 128 -7.08 3.73 -11.45
N LEU A 129 -7.42 2.63 -12.11
CA LEU A 129 -7.17 2.47 -13.53
C LEU A 129 -8.30 3.13 -14.34
N ASP A 130 -7.99 3.50 -15.57
CA ASP A 130 -8.93 4.09 -16.53
C ASP A 130 -10.21 3.27 -16.68
N GLN A 131 -10.09 1.95 -16.78
CA GLN A 131 -11.25 1.03 -16.88
C GLN A 131 -12.21 1.08 -15.68
N PHE A 132 -11.77 1.53 -14.51
CA PHE A 132 -12.60 1.66 -13.30
C PHE A 132 -12.97 3.12 -13.01
N TYR A 133 -12.42 4.07 -13.76
CA TYR A 133 -12.60 5.51 -13.52
C TYR A 133 -14.08 5.92 -13.50
N GLY A 134 -14.89 5.41 -14.45
CA GLY A 134 -16.32 5.74 -14.52
C GLY A 134 -17.06 5.44 -13.21
N LYS A 135 -16.76 4.29 -12.60
CA LYS A 135 -17.35 3.90 -11.31
C LYS A 135 -16.89 4.83 -10.17
N VAL A 136 -15.61 5.16 -10.13
CA VAL A 136 -15.07 6.10 -9.13
C VAL A 136 -15.68 7.49 -9.34
N ALA A 137 -15.69 7.99 -10.58
CA ALA A 137 -16.22 9.30 -10.91
C ALA A 137 -17.70 9.47 -10.51
N SER A 138 -18.50 8.41 -10.61
CA SER A 138 -19.92 8.46 -10.25
C SER A 138 -20.16 8.73 -8.76
N VAL A 139 -19.23 8.38 -7.87
CA VAL A 139 -19.38 8.56 -6.42
C VAL A 139 -18.72 9.83 -5.88
N LEU A 140 -17.80 10.44 -6.63
CA LEU A 140 -17.09 11.65 -6.15
C LEU A 140 -18.00 12.81 -5.76
N PRO A 141 -19.10 13.12 -6.51
CA PRO A 141 -20.01 14.20 -6.13
C PRO A 141 -20.75 13.96 -4.81
N GLU A 142 -20.90 12.70 -4.41
CA GLU A 142 -21.66 12.26 -3.26
C GLU A 142 -20.82 12.13 -1.97
N LEU A 143 -19.50 12.37 -2.05
CA LEU A 143 -18.61 12.25 -0.90
C LEU A 143 -18.87 13.36 0.12
N GLU A 144 -18.84 12.98 1.40
CA GLU A 144 -19.00 13.90 2.53
C GLU A 144 -17.77 14.79 2.74
N ASN A 145 -16.59 14.27 2.38
CA ASN A 145 -15.31 14.97 2.49
C ASN A 145 -14.83 15.37 1.08
N LYS A 146 -15.11 16.59 0.65
CA LYS A 146 -14.65 17.17 -0.62
C LYS A 146 -13.35 17.94 -0.44
#